data_aa9c9589b0179e8681a6455bc035b1f4
#
_entry.id   aa9c9589b0179e8681a6455bc035b1f4
#
_cell.length_a   1.000
_cell.length_b   1.000
_cell.length_c   1.000
_cell.angle_alpha   90.00
_cell.angle_beta   90.00
_cell.angle_gamma   90.00
#
_symmetry.space_group_name_H-M   'P 1'
#
loop_
_entity.id
_entity.type
_entity.pdbx_description
1 polymer ?
#
loop_
_entity_poly.entity_id
_entity_poly.type
_entity_poly.pdbx_seq_one_letter_code
_entity_poly.pdbx_strand_id
1 'polypeptide(L)'
;MRILLSLLAFTLTFKAHAYGIGLSSYPLEADTKYISAEFTGITSAGGGVGLQGRFTQKLNEKSAYDFGLGMAGGEHSGRLFAGYDYELYPDYQAQPRVSLKGFLENSKEFNSRRNIVGVAPSISKGFTFWDREAFPYFSLPYGISLDSSNQTYNSVLSANIGMTGVFKIHMDGQDKTLTANAEAIVGLKDSFSGLFFGFAYPIQ
;
A
#
# COMPACT_ATOMS: atom_id res chain seq x y z
N MET A 1 -19.58 29.25 0.70
CA MET A 1 -18.54 29.07 -0.34
C MET A 1 -17.14 29.46 0.11
N ARG A 2 -16.92 30.56 0.82
CA ARG A 2 -15.58 31.00 1.32
C ARG A 2 -14.98 30.05 2.39
N ILE A 3 -15.81 29.45 3.24
CA ILE A 3 -15.36 28.51 4.29
C ILE A 3 -14.92 27.17 3.69
N LEU A 4 -15.57 26.72 2.61
CA LEU A 4 -15.17 25.49 1.90
C LEU A 4 -13.81 25.64 1.19
N LEU A 5 -13.53 26.83 0.64
CA LEU A 5 -12.25 27.15 0.02
C LEU A 5 -11.11 27.24 1.05
N SER A 6 -11.39 27.76 2.24
CA SER A 6 -10.37 27.81 3.32
C SER A 6 -10.09 26.43 3.93
N LEU A 7 -11.09 25.53 4.01
CA LEU A 7 -10.85 24.14 4.38
C LEU A 7 -10.01 23.39 3.31
N LEU A 8 -10.28 23.66 2.03
CA LEU A 8 -9.52 23.08 0.92
C LEU A 8 -8.06 23.58 0.89
N ALA A 9 -7.85 24.86 1.24
CA ALA A 9 -6.51 25.46 1.29
C ALA A 9 -5.67 24.98 2.49
N PHE A 10 -6.30 24.53 3.58
CA PHE A 10 -5.60 24.01 4.76
C PHE A 10 -5.04 22.61 4.56
N THR A 11 -5.49 21.87 3.54
CA THR A 11 -5.00 20.52 3.20
C THR A 11 -3.71 20.54 2.35
N LEU A 12 -3.17 21.71 1.99
CA LEU A 12 -2.09 21.84 0.98
C LEU A 12 -0.66 21.96 1.55
N THR A 13 -0.44 21.82 2.85
CA THR A 13 0.88 22.10 3.44
C THR A 13 1.60 20.93 4.13
N PHE A 14 1.15 19.70 3.96
CA PHE A 14 1.78 18.56 4.62
C PHE A 14 2.69 17.79 3.66
N LYS A 15 3.98 17.71 3.99
CA LYS A 15 5.00 16.85 3.34
C LYS A 15 4.72 15.41 3.74
N ALA A 16 4.73 14.47 2.78
CA ALA A 16 3.93 13.32 3.01
C ALA A 16 4.47 12.02 2.37
N HIS A 17 4.27 10.88 3.03
CA HIS A 17 4.59 9.54 2.55
C HIS A 17 3.32 8.70 2.45
N ALA A 18 3.18 7.93 1.37
CA ALA A 18 2.09 6.99 1.21
C ALA A 18 2.66 5.58 1.05
N TYR A 19 2.51 4.74 2.07
CA TYR A 19 2.84 3.33 2.01
C TYR A 19 1.60 2.51 1.68
N GLY A 20 1.57 1.94 0.45
CA GLY A 20 0.53 0.99 0.06
C GLY A 20 0.77 -0.39 0.69
N ILE A 21 -0.25 -0.96 1.35
CA ILE A 21 -0.11 -2.27 2.00
C ILE A 21 0.00 -3.45 1.03
N GLY A 22 -0.26 -3.22 -0.26
CA GLY A 22 -0.15 -4.22 -1.32
C GLY A 22 -1.16 -5.36 -1.16
N LEU A 23 -0.69 -6.61 -1.28
CA LEU A 23 -1.55 -7.81 -1.18
C LEU A 23 -1.81 -8.27 0.26
N SER A 24 -1.43 -7.51 1.28
CA SER A 24 -1.59 -7.92 2.68
C SER A 24 -3.03 -8.19 3.11
N SER A 25 -4.01 -7.62 2.41
CA SER A 25 -5.45 -7.87 2.67
C SER A 25 -5.99 -9.15 2.03
N TYR A 26 -5.29 -9.68 1.02
CA TYR A 26 -5.71 -10.86 0.27
C TYR A 26 -5.27 -12.14 0.97
N PRO A 27 -6.12 -13.18 1.08
CA PRO A 27 -5.77 -14.47 1.67
C PRO A 27 -4.90 -15.28 0.70
N LEU A 28 -3.62 -14.99 0.65
CA LEU A 28 -2.65 -15.72 -0.16
C LEU A 28 -2.53 -17.17 0.36
N GLU A 29 -2.42 -18.12 -0.55
CA GLU A 29 -2.09 -19.51 -0.20
C GLU A 29 -0.63 -19.62 0.27
N ALA A 30 -0.37 -20.53 1.21
CA ALA A 30 0.97 -20.76 1.71
C ALA A 30 1.94 -21.15 0.57
N ASP A 31 3.20 -20.76 0.69
CA ASP A 31 4.29 -20.97 -0.27
C ASP A 31 4.10 -20.32 -1.65
N THR A 32 3.07 -19.48 -1.83
CA THR A 32 2.87 -18.75 -3.08
C THR A 32 3.73 -17.51 -3.17
N LYS A 33 4.15 -17.19 -4.39
CA LYS A 33 4.94 -16.00 -4.73
C LYS A 33 4.20 -15.17 -5.77
N TYR A 34 4.31 -13.86 -5.67
CA TYR A 34 3.69 -12.91 -6.59
C TYR A 34 4.68 -11.84 -7.02
N ILE A 35 4.59 -11.45 -8.28
CA ILE A 35 5.21 -10.22 -8.79
C ILE A 35 4.08 -9.27 -9.13
N SER A 36 4.14 -8.05 -8.63
CA SER A 36 3.18 -6.99 -8.92
C SER A 36 3.82 -5.84 -9.67
N ALA A 37 3.04 -5.25 -10.58
CA ALA A 37 3.28 -3.94 -11.14
C ALA A 37 2.21 -3.00 -10.59
N GLU A 38 2.64 -1.87 -10.01
CA GLU A 38 1.77 -0.98 -9.25
C GLU A 38 1.96 0.45 -9.72
N PHE A 39 0.86 1.13 -10.03
CA PHE A 39 0.80 2.54 -10.40
C PHE A 39 0.41 3.37 -9.19
N THR A 40 1.08 4.47 -8.99
CA THR A 40 0.82 5.41 -7.90
C THR A 40 0.51 6.79 -8.45
N GLY A 41 -0.55 7.39 -7.98
CA GLY A 41 -0.89 8.79 -8.26
C GLY A 41 -0.89 9.57 -6.95
N ILE A 42 0.10 10.44 -6.76
CA ILE A 42 0.19 11.28 -5.56
C ILE A 42 -0.62 12.54 -5.80
N THR A 43 -1.62 12.78 -4.96
CA THR A 43 -2.56 13.90 -5.09
C THR A 43 -2.25 15.07 -4.16
N SER A 44 -1.37 14.87 -3.17
CA SER A 44 -0.88 15.91 -2.26
C SER A 44 0.31 16.69 -2.83
N ALA A 45 0.85 17.62 -2.06
CA ALA A 45 1.95 18.50 -2.46
C ALA A 45 3.15 17.71 -3.03
N GLY A 46 3.74 18.25 -4.08
CA GLY A 46 4.83 17.60 -4.81
C GLY A 46 4.38 16.59 -5.86
N GLY A 47 3.09 16.36 -5.99
CA GLY A 47 2.35 15.47 -6.89
C GLY A 47 3.17 14.67 -7.90
N GLY A 48 2.61 13.61 -8.42
CA GLY A 48 3.30 12.86 -9.46
C GLY A 48 2.65 11.50 -9.70
N VAL A 49 3.00 10.94 -10.85
CA VAL A 49 2.63 9.57 -11.20
C VAL A 49 3.87 8.71 -11.09
N GLY A 50 3.73 7.55 -10.47
CA GLY A 50 4.82 6.61 -10.28
C GLY A 50 4.47 5.21 -10.73
N LEU A 51 5.51 4.41 -10.90
CA LEU A 51 5.45 2.98 -11.15
C LEU A 51 6.34 2.28 -10.16
N GLN A 52 5.86 1.19 -9.57
CA GLN A 52 6.67 0.34 -8.71
C GLN A 52 6.46 -1.14 -9.00
N GLY A 53 7.51 -1.91 -8.79
CA GLY A 53 7.47 -3.36 -8.76
C GLY A 53 7.52 -3.85 -7.32
N ARG A 54 6.74 -4.88 -7.01
CA ARG A 54 6.74 -5.55 -5.71
C ARG A 54 6.83 -7.05 -5.90
N PHE A 55 7.65 -7.69 -5.11
CA PHE A 55 7.63 -9.13 -4.89
C PHE A 55 6.95 -9.41 -3.55
N THR A 56 6.03 -10.36 -3.52
CA THR A 56 5.35 -10.81 -2.30
C THR A 56 5.46 -12.33 -2.20
N GLN A 57 5.82 -12.85 -1.04
CA GLN A 57 5.81 -14.28 -0.76
C GLN A 57 5.05 -14.57 0.53
N LYS A 58 4.11 -15.49 0.45
CA LYS A 58 3.44 -16.09 1.61
C LYS A 58 4.32 -17.22 2.13
N LEU A 59 4.82 -17.10 3.36
CA LEU A 59 5.71 -18.09 3.97
C LEU A 59 4.96 -19.27 4.58
N ASN A 60 3.82 -18.97 5.18
CA ASN A 60 2.95 -19.94 5.85
C ASN A 60 1.55 -19.34 5.98
N GLU A 61 0.64 -20.02 6.65
CA GLU A 61 -0.75 -19.56 6.84
C GLU A 61 -0.85 -18.14 7.41
N LYS A 62 0.07 -17.74 8.30
CA LYS A 62 0.01 -16.47 9.05
C LYS A 62 0.98 -15.40 8.57
N SER A 63 2.01 -15.75 7.82
CA SER A 63 3.12 -14.84 7.56
C SER A 63 3.37 -14.65 6.08
N ALA A 64 3.58 -13.40 5.69
CA ALA A 64 4.02 -13.01 4.36
C ALA A 64 5.07 -11.91 4.45
N TYR A 65 5.96 -11.83 3.47
CA TYR A 65 6.83 -10.68 3.31
C TYR A 65 6.72 -10.12 1.90
N ASP A 66 7.03 -8.86 1.78
CA ASP A 66 7.16 -8.20 0.50
C ASP A 66 8.37 -7.28 0.47
N PHE A 67 8.86 -7.02 -0.71
CA PHE A 67 9.82 -5.98 -0.97
C PHE A 67 9.62 -5.45 -2.38
N GLY A 68 10.04 -4.22 -2.61
CA GLY A 68 9.88 -3.62 -3.92
C GLY A 68 10.66 -2.34 -4.07
N LEU A 69 10.63 -1.87 -5.31
CA LEU A 69 11.26 -0.62 -5.71
C LEU A 69 10.32 0.12 -6.65
N GLY A 70 10.39 1.44 -6.60
CA GLY A 70 9.56 2.29 -7.43
C GLY A 70 10.27 3.57 -7.83
N MET A 71 9.72 4.19 -8.85
CA MET A 71 10.11 5.51 -9.32
C MET A 71 8.87 6.34 -9.61
N ALA A 72 8.98 7.63 -9.38
CA ALA A 72 7.90 8.56 -9.66
C ALA A 72 8.45 9.84 -10.31
N GLY A 73 7.57 10.51 -11.04
CA GLY A 73 7.81 11.87 -11.53
C GLY A 73 7.57 12.92 -10.45
N GLY A 74 7.84 14.18 -10.81
CA GLY A 74 7.71 15.30 -9.87
C GLY A 74 8.87 15.35 -8.87
N GLU A 75 8.56 15.70 -7.64
CA GLU A 75 9.56 15.81 -6.57
C GLU A 75 9.83 14.47 -5.85
N HIS A 76 9.19 13.37 -6.31
CA HIS A 76 9.31 12.01 -5.79
C HIS A 76 10.06 11.14 -6.79
N SER A 77 11.34 10.86 -6.56
CA SER A 77 12.16 10.26 -7.60
C SER A 77 12.44 8.76 -7.44
N GLY A 78 12.48 8.25 -6.24
CA GLY A 78 12.79 6.84 -6.02
C GLY A 78 12.33 6.34 -4.66
N ARG A 79 11.96 5.06 -4.62
CA ARG A 79 11.47 4.39 -3.44
C ARG A 79 11.98 2.96 -3.38
N LEU A 80 12.42 2.54 -2.21
CA LEU A 80 12.72 1.15 -1.87
C LEU A 80 11.95 0.81 -0.59
N PHE A 81 11.33 -0.35 -0.55
CA PHE A 81 10.56 -0.76 0.62
C PHE A 81 10.62 -2.26 0.85
N ALA A 82 10.41 -2.65 2.10
CA ALA A 82 10.22 -4.03 2.52
C ALA A 82 9.19 -4.09 3.65
N GLY A 83 8.46 -5.19 3.73
CA GLY A 83 7.46 -5.41 4.76
C GLY A 83 7.35 -6.87 5.16
N TYR A 84 6.87 -7.07 6.38
CA TYR A 84 6.53 -8.38 6.93
C TYR A 84 5.14 -8.30 7.55
N ASP A 85 4.19 -9.05 7.02
CA ASP A 85 2.81 -9.11 7.45
C ASP A 85 2.58 -10.36 8.30
N TYR A 86 1.96 -10.17 9.46
CA TYR A 86 1.58 -11.24 10.36
C TYR A 86 0.07 -11.21 10.63
N GLU A 87 -0.61 -12.31 10.32
CA GLU A 87 -2.03 -12.49 10.55
C GLU A 87 -2.29 -12.83 12.02
N LEU A 88 -3.00 -11.94 12.71
CA LEU A 88 -3.41 -12.11 14.09
C LEU A 88 -4.69 -12.96 14.19
N TYR A 89 -5.67 -12.63 13.34
CA TYR A 89 -6.95 -13.32 13.25
C TYR A 89 -7.30 -13.55 11.78
N PRO A 90 -7.64 -14.80 11.38
CA PRO A 90 -8.07 -15.10 10.02
C PRO A 90 -9.48 -14.56 9.73
N ASP A 91 -9.80 -14.42 8.46
CA ASP A 91 -11.16 -14.19 8.01
C ASP A 91 -11.96 -15.50 8.16
N TYR A 92 -12.86 -15.53 9.12
CA TYR A 92 -13.68 -16.71 9.38
C TYR A 92 -15.11 -16.33 9.78
N GLN A 93 -16.10 -16.79 9.02
CA GLN A 93 -17.52 -16.49 9.25
C GLN A 93 -17.79 -14.97 9.35
N ALA A 94 -18.26 -14.48 10.51
CA ALA A 94 -18.49 -13.06 10.77
C ALA A 94 -17.24 -12.32 11.22
N GLN A 95 -16.17 -13.01 11.62
CA GLN A 95 -14.91 -12.42 12.05
C GLN A 95 -14.13 -11.88 10.85
N PRO A 96 -13.73 -10.60 10.84
CA PRO A 96 -12.83 -10.10 9.82
C PRO A 96 -11.39 -10.59 10.06
N ARG A 97 -10.60 -10.64 9.00
CA ARG A 97 -9.16 -10.81 9.08
C ARG A 97 -8.55 -9.57 9.73
N VAL A 98 -7.65 -9.78 10.69
CA VAL A 98 -6.84 -8.72 11.29
C VAL A 98 -5.38 -9.09 11.15
N SER A 99 -4.57 -8.18 10.63
CA SER A 99 -3.14 -8.37 10.51
C SER A 99 -2.35 -7.16 10.96
N LEU A 100 -1.08 -7.38 11.23
CA LEU A 100 -0.11 -6.34 11.57
C LEU A 100 1.09 -6.48 10.64
N LYS A 101 1.36 -5.45 9.85
CA LYS A 101 2.50 -5.39 8.96
C LYS A 101 3.57 -4.47 9.53
N GLY A 102 4.78 -5.00 9.78
CA GLY A 102 5.97 -4.19 9.98
C GLY A 102 6.55 -3.77 8.63
N PHE A 103 7.02 -2.53 8.48
CA PHE A 103 7.59 -2.06 7.22
C PHE A 103 8.78 -1.15 7.40
N LEU A 104 9.64 -1.18 6.39
CA LEU A 104 10.78 -0.30 6.18
C LEU A 104 10.62 0.37 4.82
N GLU A 105 10.94 1.65 4.75
CA GLU A 105 10.91 2.40 3.50
C GLU A 105 12.08 3.37 3.42
N ASN A 106 12.72 3.44 2.25
CA ASN A 106 13.67 4.48 1.89
C ASN A 106 13.13 5.18 0.65
N SER A 107 12.85 6.46 0.75
CA SER A 107 12.34 7.26 -0.36
C SER A 107 13.15 8.54 -0.54
N LYS A 108 13.26 9.01 -1.79
CA LYS A 108 13.84 10.31 -2.11
C LYS A 108 12.72 11.27 -2.51
N GLU A 109 12.58 12.35 -1.77
CA GLU A 109 11.54 13.36 -1.89
C GLU A 109 12.09 14.74 -1.66
N PHE A 110 11.66 15.74 -2.46
CA PHE A 110 12.07 17.14 -2.34
C PHE A 110 13.59 17.31 -2.12
N ASN A 111 14.40 16.54 -2.85
CA ASN A 111 15.86 16.47 -2.68
C ASN A 111 16.36 15.92 -1.33
N SER A 112 15.51 15.47 -0.45
CA SER A 112 15.88 14.82 0.80
C SER A 112 15.64 13.30 0.73
N ARG A 113 16.46 12.55 1.45
CA ARG A 113 16.30 11.10 1.58
C ARG A 113 15.69 10.79 2.95
N ARG A 114 14.60 10.04 2.94
CA ARG A 114 13.86 9.67 4.15
C ARG A 114 13.89 8.17 4.34
N ASN A 115 14.14 7.77 5.57
CA ASN A 115 14.06 6.39 6.02
C ASN A 115 12.92 6.27 7.02
N ILE A 116 11.96 5.40 6.75
CA ILE A 116 10.79 5.18 7.61
C ILE A 116 10.84 3.76 8.12
N VAL A 117 10.59 3.61 9.41
CA VAL A 117 10.28 2.32 10.04
C VAL A 117 8.91 2.43 10.69
N GLY A 118 8.05 1.46 10.48
CA GLY A 118 6.68 1.57 10.97
C GLY A 118 5.94 0.25 11.04
N VAL A 119 4.70 0.37 11.49
CA VAL A 119 3.72 -0.71 11.56
C VAL A 119 2.41 -0.28 10.91
N ALA A 120 1.71 -1.22 10.31
CA ALA A 120 0.44 -0.99 9.64
C ALA A 120 -0.57 -2.05 10.10
N PRO A 121 -1.34 -1.80 11.17
CA PRO A 121 -2.47 -2.62 11.49
C PRO A 121 -3.50 -2.53 10.38
N SER A 122 -4.09 -3.67 10.01
CA SER A 122 -5.10 -3.74 8.96
C SER A 122 -6.22 -4.68 9.32
N ILE A 123 -7.40 -4.35 8.82
CA ILE A 123 -8.60 -5.17 8.90
C ILE A 123 -9.17 -5.36 7.50
N SER A 124 -9.51 -6.58 7.16
CA SER A 124 -10.14 -6.93 5.87
C SER A 124 -11.22 -7.97 6.03
N LYS A 125 -12.16 -7.99 5.08
CA LYS A 125 -13.23 -8.98 5.05
C LYS A 125 -13.51 -9.40 3.62
N GLY A 126 -13.51 -10.71 3.37
CA GLY A 126 -13.89 -11.26 2.07
C GLY A 126 -15.39 -11.19 1.83
N PHE A 127 -15.77 -10.79 0.62
CA PHE A 127 -17.14 -10.80 0.12
C PHE A 127 -17.16 -11.38 -1.28
N THR A 128 -18.23 -12.10 -1.59
CA THR A 128 -18.51 -12.50 -2.96
C THR A 128 -19.46 -11.48 -3.59
N PHE A 129 -19.03 -10.90 -4.69
CA PHE A 129 -19.78 -9.90 -5.42
C PHE A 129 -19.76 -10.23 -6.93
N TRP A 130 -20.94 -10.43 -7.55
CA TRP A 130 -21.08 -10.89 -8.93
C TRP A 130 -20.19 -12.11 -9.27
N ASP A 131 -20.27 -13.15 -8.45
CA ASP A 131 -19.47 -14.38 -8.57
C ASP A 131 -17.95 -14.17 -8.54
N ARG A 132 -17.49 -13.04 -7.99
CA ARG A 132 -16.08 -12.74 -7.79
C ARG A 132 -15.79 -12.42 -6.34
N GLU A 133 -14.65 -12.88 -5.88
CA GLU A 133 -14.18 -12.56 -4.53
C GLU A 133 -13.52 -11.19 -4.51
N ALA A 134 -13.89 -10.39 -3.52
CA ALA A 134 -13.32 -9.10 -3.24
C ALA A 134 -13.05 -8.96 -1.74
N PHE A 135 -11.92 -8.36 -1.41
CA PHE A 135 -11.43 -8.20 -0.04
C PHE A 135 -11.19 -6.72 0.23
N PRO A 136 -12.26 -5.94 0.55
CA PRO A 136 -12.10 -4.59 1.05
C PRO A 136 -11.33 -4.60 2.36
N TYR A 137 -10.54 -3.55 2.56
CA TYR A 137 -9.72 -3.40 3.74
C TYR A 137 -9.56 -1.94 4.17
N PHE A 138 -9.23 -1.79 5.43
CA PHE A 138 -8.79 -0.56 6.04
C PHE A 138 -7.48 -0.79 6.78
N SER A 139 -6.54 0.15 6.68
CA SER A 139 -5.26 0.08 7.39
C SER A 139 -4.85 1.46 7.92
N LEU A 140 -4.08 1.47 8.99
CA LEU A 140 -3.54 2.69 9.62
C LEU A 140 -2.00 2.59 9.74
N PRO A 141 -1.26 2.79 8.64
CA PRO A 141 0.19 2.84 8.70
C PRO A 141 0.68 3.98 9.59
N TYR A 142 1.45 3.62 10.62
CA TYR A 142 2.13 4.53 11.53
C TYR A 142 3.62 4.23 11.54
N GLY A 143 4.45 5.26 11.46
CA GLY A 143 5.89 5.09 11.48
C GLY A 143 6.64 6.30 12.00
N ILE A 144 7.96 6.12 12.12
CA ILE A 144 8.91 7.17 12.41
C ILE A 144 9.78 7.34 11.16
N SER A 145 9.82 8.57 10.66
CA SER A 145 10.62 8.98 9.52
C SER A 145 11.86 9.71 10.00
N LEU A 146 13.03 9.28 9.55
CA LEU A 146 14.29 10.02 9.67
C LEU A 146 14.57 10.72 8.35
N ASP A 147 14.59 12.05 8.38
CA ASP A 147 15.12 12.87 7.28
C ASP A 147 16.65 12.93 7.40
N SER A 148 17.33 12.28 6.46
CA SER A 148 18.81 12.18 6.49
C SER A 148 19.50 13.50 6.23
N SER A 149 18.84 14.46 5.55
CA SER A 149 19.44 15.77 5.23
C SER A 149 19.40 16.72 6.42
N ASN A 150 18.28 16.69 7.17
CA ASN A 150 18.06 17.61 8.29
C ASN A 150 18.30 16.93 9.66
N GLN A 151 18.57 15.62 9.68
CA GLN A 151 18.73 14.81 10.89
C GLN A 151 17.56 14.95 11.88
N THR A 152 16.34 15.08 11.34
CA THR A 152 15.12 15.25 12.14
C THR A 152 14.26 13.98 12.08
N TYR A 153 13.61 13.69 13.20
CA TYR A 153 12.65 12.59 13.32
C TYR A 153 11.23 13.15 13.32
N ASN A 154 10.38 12.59 12.46
CA ASN A 154 8.97 12.95 12.39
C ASN A 154 8.12 11.68 12.47
N SER A 155 7.00 11.75 13.17
CA SER A 155 6.02 10.66 13.11
C SER A 155 5.16 10.81 11.86
N VAL A 156 4.94 9.71 11.15
CA VAL A 156 4.10 9.65 9.95
C VAL A 156 2.88 8.79 10.23
N LEU A 157 1.71 9.21 9.74
CA LEU A 157 0.46 8.49 9.88
C LEU A 157 -0.38 8.67 8.62
N SER A 158 -0.93 7.58 8.12
CA SER A 158 -1.92 7.59 7.04
C SER A 158 -3.11 6.69 7.37
N ALA A 159 -4.21 6.90 6.67
CA ALA A 159 -5.33 5.98 6.62
C ALA A 159 -5.46 5.47 5.19
N ASN A 160 -5.45 4.17 5.03
CA ASN A 160 -5.51 3.50 3.74
C ASN A 160 -6.82 2.72 3.65
N ILE A 161 -7.56 2.94 2.59
CA ILE A 161 -8.80 2.22 2.28
C ILE A 161 -8.63 1.62 0.90
N GLY A 162 -8.84 0.34 0.78
CA GLY A 162 -8.64 -0.32 -0.49
C GLY A 162 -9.47 -1.59 -0.65
N MET A 163 -9.27 -2.22 -1.80
CA MET A 163 -9.90 -3.49 -2.14
C MET A 163 -8.94 -4.31 -2.99
N THR A 164 -8.80 -5.57 -2.64
CA THR A 164 -8.12 -6.57 -3.46
C THR A 164 -9.15 -7.53 -4.04
N GLY A 165 -8.98 -7.90 -5.30
CA GLY A 165 -9.90 -8.82 -5.98
C GLY A 165 -9.18 -9.65 -7.03
N VAL A 166 -9.82 -10.75 -7.44
CA VAL A 166 -9.28 -11.71 -8.41
C VAL A 166 -9.98 -11.56 -9.75
N PHE A 167 -9.20 -11.51 -10.81
CA PHE A 167 -9.67 -11.42 -12.18
C PHE A 167 -9.12 -12.57 -13.01
N LYS A 168 -10.00 -13.25 -13.73
CA LYS A 168 -9.58 -14.23 -14.73
C LYS A 168 -9.39 -13.50 -16.05
N ILE A 169 -8.23 -13.68 -16.66
CA ILE A 169 -7.91 -13.17 -17.99
C ILE A 169 -7.59 -14.34 -18.90
N HIS A 170 -8.09 -14.29 -20.13
CA HIS A 170 -7.77 -15.27 -21.15
C HIS A 170 -6.55 -14.79 -21.94
N MET A 171 -5.40 -15.46 -21.77
CA MET A 171 -4.17 -15.16 -22.49
C MET A 171 -3.57 -16.46 -23.03
N ASP A 172 -3.16 -16.42 -24.30
CA ASP A 172 -2.52 -17.55 -24.98
C ASP A 172 -3.34 -18.85 -24.95
N GLY A 173 -4.68 -18.74 -25.01
CA GLY A 173 -5.58 -19.89 -24.96
C GLY A 173 -5.74 -20.54 -23.57
N GLN A 174 -5.24 -19.88 -22.54
CA GLN A 174 -5.35 -20.33 -21.13
C GLN A 174 -5.98 -19.24 -20.25
N ASP A 175 -6.80 -19.67 -19.30
CA ASP A 175 -7.32 -18.80 -18.27
C ASP A 175 -6.25 -18.59 -17.20
N LYS A 176 -5.74 -17.36 -17.11
CA LYS A 176 -4.80 -16.95 -16.08
C LYS A 176 -5.48 -16.09 -15.03
N THR A 177 -5.07 -16.26 -13.79
CA THR A 177 -5.62 -15.50 -12.66
C THR A 177 -4.68 -14.34 -12.33
N LEU A 178 -5.22 -13.12 -12.32
CA LEU A 178 -4.55 -11.92 -11.84
C LEU A 178 -5.22 -11.45 -10.56
N THR A 179 -4.43 -11.02 -9.60
CA THR A 179 -4.92 -10.32 -8.42
C THR A 179 -4.72 -8.82 -8.64
N ALA A 180 -5.80 -8.03 -8.56
CA ALA A 180 -5.71 -6.59 -8.62
C ALA A 180 -5.92 -5.98 -7.23
N ASN A 181 -5.23 -4.88 -6.97
CA ASN A 181 -5.39 -4.08 -5.77
C ASN A 181 -5.62 -2.61 -6.14
N ALA A 182 -6.60 -2.00 -5.52
CA ALA A 182 -6.86 -0.56 -5.61
C ALA A 182 -6.92 0.01 -4.20
N GLU A 183 -6.22 1.11 -3.96
CA GLU A 183 -6.07 1.70 -2.62
C GLU A 183 -6.09 3.22 -2.71
N ALA A 184 -6.89 3.85 -1.85
CA ALA A 184 -6.86 5.28 -1.58
C ALA A 184 -6.13 5.51 -0.26
N ILE A 185 -5.14 6.38 -0.27
CA ILE A 185 -4.32 6.73 0.87
C ILE A 185 -4.61 8.17 1.25
N VAL A 186 -4.98 8.38 2.50
CA VAL A 186 -5.23 9.69 3.09
C VAL A 186 -4.12 9.98 4.10
N GLY A 187 -3.29 10.96 3.81
CA GLY A 187 -2.26 11.43 4.72
C GLY A 187 -2.89 12.17 5.90
N LEU A 188 -2.63 11.69 7.11
CA LEU A 188 -3.13 12.28 8.35
C LEU A 188 -2.07 13.11 9.07
N LYS A 189 -0.82 12.65 9.05
CA LYS A 189 0.32 13.35 9.65
C LYS A 189 1.59 13.04 8.88
N ASP A 190 2.27 14.05 8.36
CA ASP A 190 3.51 13.96 7.61
C ASP A 190 3.55 12.79 6.59
N SER A 191 2.39 12.49 6.01
CA SER A 191 2.18 11.39 5.05
C SER A 191 1.37 11.84 3.82
N PHE A 192 1.53 11.18 2.64
CA PHE A 192 0.86 11.57 1.39
C PHE A 192 -0.58 11.12 1.33
N SER A 193 -1.36 11.88 0.55
CA SER A 193 -2.59 11.38 -0.02
C SER A 193 -2.35 10.98 -1.47
N GLY A 194 -2.94 9.89 -1.87
CA GLY A 194 -2.77 9.36 -3.22
C GLY A 194 -3.68 8.19 -3.53
N LEU A 195 -3.63 7.79 -4.78
CA LEU A 195 -4.29 6.60 -5.29
C LEU A 195 -3.23 5.60 -5.72
N PHE A 196 -3.51 4.36 -5.46
CA PHE A 196 -2.64 3.24 -5.72
C PHE A 196 -3.43 2.17 -6.49
N PHE A 197 -2.85 1.64 -7.54
CA PHE A 197 -3.49 0.63 -8.36
C PHE A 197 -2.45 -0.39 -8.84
N GLY A 198 -2.67 -1.66 -8.58
CA GLY A 198 -1.70 -2.71 -8.89
C GLY A 198 -2.32 -3.97 -9.43
N PHE A 199 -1.51 -4.70 -10.20
CA PHE A 199 -1.79 -6.05 -10.66
C PHE A 199 -0.66 -6.98 -10.22
N ALA A 200 -1.03 -8.12 -9.68
CA ALA A 200 -0.12 -9.15 -9.24
C ALA A 200 -0.36 -10.45 -10.00
N TYR A 201 0.72 -11.07 -10.40
CA TYR A 201 0.73 -12.36 -11.08
C TYR A 201 1.44 -13.40 -10.21
N PRO A 202 0.82 -14.58 -9.95
CA PRO A 202 1.45 -15.66 -9.23
C PRO A 202 2.59 -16.26 -10.06
N ILE A 203 3.74 -16.49 -9.43
CA ILE A 203 4.88 -17.18 -10.02
C ILE A 203 5.14 -18.47 -9.25
N GLN A 204 5.50 -19.50 -9.97
CA GLN A 204 5.86 -20.82 -9.41
C GLN A 204 7.31 -20.84 -8.92
#